data_326c342e31a9bb3827b03458a73c35f0
#
_entry.id   326c342e31a9bb3827b03458a73c35f0
#
_cell.length_a   1.000
_cell.length_b   1.000
_cell.length_c   1.000
_cell.angle_alpha   90.00
_cell.angle_beta   90.00
_cell.angle_gamma   90.00
#
_symmetry.space_group_name_H-M   'P 1'
#
loop_
_entity.id
_entity.type
_entity.pdbx_description
1 polymer ?
#
loop_
_entity_poly.entity_id
_entity_poly.type
_entity_poly.pdbx_seq_one_letter_code
_entity_poly.pdbx_strand_id
1 'polypeptide(L)'
;MSDAVARLKAQLPEHPSVDELTPLADDYTGLRILAVHAHPDDESSKGSASAAAYTDRGARYMVATMTGGERGDILNEEIKHSPRAHRDLPGMRRSEMAAAAKAIGIEHRWMGFVDSGLPEGDPMPPLPFGCFGVQPLERAAAPLVRLVREYRPHVMISYDEIGGYPHPDHIMSHKVAVE
;
A
#
# COMPACT_ATOMS: atom_id res chain seq x y z
N MET A 1 24.62 -16.02 -3.18
CA MET A 1 23.96 -14.75 -3.59
C MET A 1 24.39 -14.46 -5.01
N SER A 2 23.45 -14.19 -5.94
CA SER A 2 23.80 -13.93 -7.33
C SER A 2 24.53 -12.58 -7.46
N ASP A 3 25.43 -12.49 -8.44
CA ASP A 3 26.18 -11.26 -8.78
C ASP A 3 25.26 -10.02 -8.97
N ALA A 4 24.01 -10.25 -9.42
CA ALA A 4 23.01 -9.20 -9.59
C ALA A 4 22.57 -8.58 -8.26
N VAL A 5 22.41 -9.38 -7.19
CA VAL A 5 22.04 -8.87 -5.86
C VAL A 5 23.19 -8.08 -5.23
N ALA A 6 24.44 -8.51 -5.47
CA ALA A 6 25.60 -7.77 -4.99
C ALA A 6 25.74 -6.40 -5.69
N ARG A 7 25.49 -6.34 -7.00
CA ARG A 7 25.49 -5.08 -7.77
C ARG A 7 24.36 -4.14 -7.36
N LEU A 8 23.17 -4.68 -7.09
CA LEU A 8 22.03 -3.88 -6.61
C LEU A 8 22.34 -3.26 -5.23
N LYS A 9 22.89 -4.06 -4.30
CA LYS A 9 23.31 -3.56 -2.99
C LYS A 9 24.38 -2.46 -3.06
N ALA A 10 25.31 -2.54 -4.01
CA ALA A 10 26.35 -1.54 -4.22
C ALA A 10 25.83 -0.20 -4.80
N GLN A 11 24.60 -0.19 -5.34
CA GLN A 11 23.94 0.99 -5.90
C GLN A 11 22.96 1.67 -4.94
N LEU A 12 22.61 0.99 -3.83
CA LEU A 12 21.77 1.59 -2.80
C LEU A 12 22.57 2.67 -2.05
N PRO A 13 21.96 3.84 -1.77
CA PRO A 13 22.60 4.83 -0.90
C PRO A 13 22.90 4.17 0.45
N GLU A 14 24.01 4.56 1.06
CA GLU A 14 24.31 4.14 2.43
C GLU A 14 23.17 4.63 3.33
N HIS A 15 22.50 3.71 4.01
CA HIS A 15 21.53 4.08 5.01
C HIS A 15 22.27 4.68 6.22
N PRO A 16 21.74 5.76 6.82
CA PRO A 16 22.32 6.29 8.05
C PRO A 16 22.34 5.17 9.12
N SER A 17 23.39 5.18 9.94
CA SER A 17 23.45 4.29 11.10
C SER A 17 22.30 4.62 12.07
N VAL A 18 21.90 3.65 12.90
CA VAL A 18 20.84 3.90 13.91
C VAL A 18 21.18 5.08 14.80
N ASP A 19 22.45 5.31 15.07
CA ASP A 19 22.95 6.42 15.88
C ASP A 19 22.85 7.79 15.19
N GLU A 20 22.72 7.80 13.85
CA GLU A 20 22.52 9.01 13.03
C GLU A 20 21.05 9.37 12.83
N LEU A 21 20.12 8.48 13.21
CA LEU A 21 18.69 8.74 13.09
C LEU A 21 18.23 9.71 14.18
N THR A 22 17.47 10.71 13.78
CA THR A 22 16.80 11.60 14.73
C THR A 22 15.75 10.81 15.50
N PRO A 23 15.80 10.77 16.85
CA PRO A 23 14.76 10.12 17.64
C PRO A 23 13.38 10.68 17.33
N LEU A 24 12.36 9.83 17.42
CA LEU A 24 10.98 10.29 17.32
C LEU A 24 10.66 11.26 18.46
N ALA A 25 9.90 12.32 18.17
CA ALA A 25 9.36 13.18 19.19
C ALA A 25 8.36 12.44 20.10
N ASP A 26 8.18 12.92 21.31
CA ASP A 26 7.25 12.29 22.26
C ASP A 26 5.79 12.55 21.93
N ASP A 27 5.49 13.63 21.21
CA ASP A 27 4.13 14.05 20.84
C ASP A 27 4.07 14.51 19.38
N TYR A 28 3.12 13.93 18.65
CA TYR A 28 2.77 14.29 17.27
C TYR A 28 1.30 14.71 17.15
N THR A 29 0.69 15.19 18.23
CA THR A 29 -0.68 15.71 18.20
C THR A 29 -0.84 16.78 17.11
N GLY A 30 -1.84 16.60 16.25
CA GLY A 30 -2.10 17.49 15.11
C GLY A 30 -1.41 17.08 13.80
N LEU A 31 -0.39 16.21 13.83
CA LEU A 31 0.17 15.65 12.62
C LEU A 31 -0.83 14.71 11.93
N ARG A 32 -0.97 14.85 10.62
CA ARG A 32 -1.80 13.97 9.79
C ARG A 32 -0.93 13.37 8.69
N ILE A 33 -0.88 12.04 8.68
CA ILE A 33 -0.14 11.23 7.70
C ILE A 33 -1.17 10.47 6.87
N LEU A 34 -0.98 10.44 5.55
CA LEU A 34 -1.76 9.65 4.61
C LEU A 34 -0.84 8.69 3.87
N ALA A 35 -1.04 7.39 4.04
CA ALA A 35 -0.37 6.38 3.23
C ALA A 35 -1.32 5.90 2.12
N VAL A 36 -0.82 5.81 0.89
CA VAL A 36 -1.54 5.35 -0.29
C VAL A 36 -1.01 3.98 -0.66
N HIS A 37 -1.82 2.95 -0.46
CA HIS A 37 -1.47 1.55 -0.71
C HIS A 37 -2.35 0.95 -1.81
N ALA A 38 -1.79 0.05 -2.60
CA ALA A 38 -2.48 -0.60 -3.70
C ALA A 38 -3.50 -1.64 -3.21
N HIS A 39 -3.11 -2.48 -2.25
CA HIS A 39 -3.88 -3.64 -1.81
C HIS A 39 -4.06 -3.66 -0.29
N PRO A 40 -5.08 -4.35 0.21
CA PRO A 40 -5.18 -4.70 1.63
C PRO A 40 -4.14 -5.76 1.96
N ASP A 41 -3.23 -5.47 2.84
CA ASP A 41 -2.03 -6.15 3.36
C ASP A 41 -0.75 -5.29 3.25
N ASP A 42 -0.73 -4.34 2.34
CA ASP A 42 0.39 -3.42 2.16
C ASP A 42 0.64 -2.57 3.43
N GLU A 43 -0.42 -2.17 4.13
CA GLU A 43 -0.33 -1.43 5.39
C GLU A 43 0.38 -2.24 6.47
N SER A 44 0.23 -3.55 6.44
CA SER A 44 0.84 -4.46 7.42
C SER A 44 2.30 -4.77 7.07
N SER A 45 2.61 -4.89 5.78
CA SER A 45 3.95 -5.25 5.27
C SER A 45 4.85 -4.03 5.03
N LYS A 46 4.27 -2.85 4.81
CA LYS A 46 4.97 -1.62 4.41
C LYS A 46 4.69 -0.47 5.39
N GLY A 47 5.34 -0.48 6.53
CA GLY A 47 5.33 0.67 7.44
C GLY A 47 4.39 0.58 8.64
N SER A 48 3.84 -0.60 8.97
CA SER A 48 2.97 -0.80 10.14
C SER A 48 3.63 -0.35 11.46
N ALA A 49 4.91 -0.66 11.66
CA ALA A 49 5.65 -0.26 12.85
C ALA A 49 5.78 1.28 12.95
N SER A 50 6.05 1.95 11.83
CA SER A 50 6.09 3.42 11.79
C SER A 50 4.70 4.01 12.06
N ALA A 51 3.66 3.46 11.43
CA ALA A 51 2.28 3.91 11.64
C ALA A 51 1.88 3.80 13.12
N ALA A 52 2.14 2.65 13.76
CA ALA A 52 1.88 2.44 15.18
C ALA A 52 2.69 3.43 16.05
N ALA A 53 3.97 3.61 15.76
CA ALA A 53 4.82 4.53 16.52
C ALA A 53 4.36 6.00 16.45
N TYR A 54 3.82 6.44 15.32
CA TYR A 54 3.25 7.78 15.17
C TYR A 54 1.87 7.90 15.83
N THR A 55 1.01 6.89 15.69
CA THR A 55 -0.33 6.90 16.32
C THR A 55 -0.26 6.84 17.83
N ASP A 56 0.65 6.04 18.41
CA ASP A 56 0.90 5.97 19.84
C ASP A 56 1.36 7.32 20.44
N ARG A 57 1.89 8.21 19.58
CA ARG A 57 2.32 9.57 19.95
C ARG A 57 1.34 10.67 19.52
N GLY A 58 0.11 10.31 19.22
CA GLY A 58 -0.97 11.26 18.97
C GLY A 58 -1.13 11.73 17.52
N ALA A 59 -0.33 11.24 16.56
CA ALA A 59 -0.57 11.52 15.16
C ALA A 59 -1.86 10.83 14.67
N ARG A 60 -2.54 11.48 13.74
CA ARG A 60 -3.57 10.81 12.93
C ARG A 60 -2.92 10.19 11.71
N TYR A 61 -3.07 8.89 11.55
CA TYR A 61 -2.54 8.14 10.43
C TYR A 61 -3.69 7.48 9.66
N MET A 62 -3.81 7.79 8.39
CA MET A 62 -4.83 7.21 7.51
C MET A 62 -4.18 6.42 6.40
N VAL A 63 -4.76 5.26 6.08
CA VAL A 63 -4.42 4.46 4.92
C VAL A 63 -5.55 4.55 3.90
N ALA A 64 -5.21 4.92 2.68
CA ALA A 64 -6.06 4.85 1.50
C ALA A 64 -5.67 3.62 0.68
N THR A 65 -6.53 2.60 0.63
CA THR A 65 -6.29 1.39 -0.17
C THR A 65 -7.03 1.47 -1.50
N MET A 66 -6.29 1.39 -2.60
CA MET A 66 -6.82 1.67 -3.93
C MET A 66 -7.74 0.57 -4.43
N THR A 67 -7.40 -0.71 -4.19
CA THR A 67 -8.17 -1.88 -4.68
C THR A 67 -8.60 -2.80 -3.55
N GLY A 68 -9.45 -3.76 -3.84
CA GLY A 68 -9.88 -4.78 -2.86
C GLY A 68 -8.98 -6.02 -2.80
N GLY A 69 -7.89 -6.08 -3.59
CA GLY A 69 -7.00 -7.24 -3.67
C GLY A 69 -7.69 -8.50 -4.23
N GLU A 70 -8.63 -8.31 -5.16
CA GLU A 70 -9.50 -9.37 -5.67
C GLU A 70 -8.75 -10.48 -6.41
N ARG A 71 -7.56 -10.15 -6.93
CA ARG A 71 -6.72 -11.06 -7.74
C ARG A 71 -5.43 -11.48 -7.04
N GLY A 72 -5.32 -11.18 -5.74
CA GLY A 72 -4.17 -11.61 -4.96
C GLY A 72 -4.21 -13.10 -4.64
N ASP A 73 -3.03 -13.68 -4.46
CA ASP A 73 -2.87 -15.06 -4.03
C ASP A 73 -3.25 -15.25 -2.56
N ILE A 74 -3.71 -16.45 -2.24
CA ILE A 74 -3.92 -16.89 -0.85
C ILE A 74 -2.63 -17.55 -0.38
N LEU A 75 -1.79 -16.79 0.33
CA LEU A 75 -0.48 -17.24 0.77
C LEU A 75 -0.53 -18.10 2.05
N ASN A 76 -1.59 -17.97 2.85
CA ASN A 76 -1.76 -18.76 4.07
C ASN A 76 -2.26 -20.16 3.74
N GLU A 77 -1.42 -21.16 3.94
CA GLU A 77 -1.70 -22.56 3.63
C GLU A 77 -2.93 -23.12 4.41
N GLU A 78 -3.20 -22.60 5.62
CA GLU A 78 -4.37 -23.05 6.43
C GLU A 78 -5.69 -22.68 5.78
N ILE A 79 -5.75 -21.58 5.03
CA ILE A 79 -6.98 -21.10 4.39
C ILE A 79 -6.96 -21.26 2.87
N LYS A 80 -5.83 -21.65 2.28
CA LYS A 80 -5.63 -21.78 0.83
C LYS A 80 -6.68 -22.67 0.16
N HIS A 81 -7.13 -23.70 0.86
CA HIS A 81 -8.15 -24.64 0.38
C HIS A 81 -9.55 -24.36 0.96
N SER A 82 -9.72 -23.25 1.68
CA SER A 82 -11.02 -22.88 2.24
C SER A 82 -12.01 -22.47 1.14
N PRO A 83 -13.18 -23.12 1.05
CA PRO A 83 -14.22 -22.72 0.09
C PRO A 83 -14.68 -21.27 0.28
N ARG A 84 -14.59 -20.75 1.50
CA ARG A 84 -14.91 -19.34 1.81
C ARG A 84 -13.89 -18.40 1.19
N ALA A 85 -12.60 -18.70 1.32
CA ALA A 85 -11.53 -17.87 0.76
C ALA A 85 -11.65 -17.77 -0.77
N HIS A 86 -11.90 -18.88 -1.44
CA HIS A 86 -12.08 -18.89 -2.90
C HIS A 86 -13.37 -18.21 -3.36
N ARG A 87 -14.43 -18.25 -2.56
CA ARG A 87 -15.72 -17.66 -2.92
C ARG A 87 -15.77 -16.16 -2.68
N ASP A 88 -15.11 -15.67 -1.64
CA ASP A 88 -15.22 -14.28 -1.18
C ASP A 88 -13.88 -13.76 -0.62
N LEU A 89 -12.83 -13.83 -1.42
CA LEU A 89 -11.53 -13.28 -1.06
C LEU A 89 -11.59 -11.77 -0.72
N PRO A 90 -12.31 -10.93 -1.50
CA PRO A 90 -12.44 -9.51 -1.15
C PRO A 90 -13.12 -9.27 0.20
N GLY A 91 -14.13 -10.04 0.54
CA GLY A 91 -14.81 -9.94 1.84
C GLY A 91 -13.92 -10.37 3.01
N MET A 92 -13.09 -11.40 2.82
CA MET A 92 -12.07 -11.79 3.80
C MET A 92 -11.04 -10.70 3.99
N ARG A 93 -10.45 -10.17 2.91
CA ARG A 93 -9.46 -9.10 2.95
C ARG A 93 -10.01 -7.81 3.58
N ARG A 94 -11.29 -7.49 3.40
CA ARG A 94 -11.93 -6.39 4.12
C ARG A 94 -11.94 -6.60 5.63
N SER A 95 -12.20 -7.83 6.07
CA SER A 95 -12.21 -8.16 7.50
C SER A 95 -10.79 -8.12 8.08
N GLU A 96 -9.80 -8.61 7.35
CA GLU A 96 -8.38 -8.57 7.71
C GLU A 96 -7.88 -7.12 7.79
N MET A 97 -8.18 -6.29 6.79
CA MET A 97 -7.86 -4.87 6.79
C MET A 97 -8.47 -4.12 8.00
N ALA A 98 -9.72 -4.42 8.34
CA ALA A 98 -10.35 -3.80 9.51
C ALA A 98 -9.67 -4.20 10.82
N ALA A 99 -9.25 -5.47 10.93
CA ALA A 99 -8.49 -5.97 12.08
C ALA A 99 -7.09 -5.34 12.15
N ALA A 100 -6.37 -5.26 11.02
CA ALA A 100 -5.07 -4.62 10.91
C ALA A 100 -5.14 -3.13 11.28
N ALA A 101 -6.10 -2.39 10.72
CA ALA A 101 -6.30 -0.98 11.03
C ALA A 101 -6.53 -0.74 12.53
N LYS A 102 -7.34 -1.60 13.17
CA LYS A 102 -7.56 -1.54 14.61
C LYS A 102 -6.29 -1.86 15.41
N ALA A 103 -5.53 -2.86 15.00
CA ALA A 103 -4.30 -3.28 15.70
C ALA A 103 -3.19 -2.23 15.60
N ILE A 104 -3.05 -1.57 14.45
CA ILE A 104 -2.06 -0.52 14.21
C ILE A 104 -2.50 0.84 14.79
N GLY A 105 -3.81 1.04 14.98
CA GLY A 105 -4.37 2.32 15.46
C GLY A 105 -4.62 3.34 14.33
N ILE A 106 -4.80 2.91 13.10
CA ILE A 106 -4.95 3.78 11.92
C ILE A 106 -6.41 3.95 11.48
N GLU A 107 -6.68 5.06 10.80
CA GLU A 107 -7.90 5.28 10.03
C GLU A 107 -7.75 4.62 8.64
N HIS A 108 -8.84 4.16 8.04
CA HIS A 108 -8.79 3.49 6.74
C HIS A 108 -9.88 3.97 5.79
N ARG A 109 -9.55 4.06 4.49
CA ARG A 109 -10.48 4.39 3.39
C ARG A 109 -10.24 3.52 2.17
N TRP A 110 -11.31 2.94 1.63
CA TRP A 110 -11.31 2.27 0.33
C TRP A 110 -11.48 3.29 -0.79
N MET A 111 -10.66 3.19 -1.84
CA MET A 111 -10.76 4.05 -3.02
C MET A 111 -11.68 3.45 -4.11
N GLY A 112 -11.94 2.14 -4.05
CA GLY A 112 -13.01 1.49 -4.83
C GLY A 112 -12.63 1.03 -6.23
N PHE A 113 -11.35 0.87 -6.52
CA PHE A 113 -10.89 0.27 -7.77
C PHE A 113 -10.79 -1.24 -7.66
N VAL A 114 -10.72 -1.90 -8.81
CA VAL A 114 -10.54 -3.36 -8.92
C VAL A 114 -9.06 -3.66 -9.16
N ASP A 115 -8.55 -4.64 -8.46
CA ASP A 115 -7.18 -5.14 -8.56
C ASP A 115 -6.83 -5.56 -9.99
N SER A 116 -5.63 -5.20 -10.43
CA SER A 116 -5.10 -5.56 -11.76
C SER A 116 -4.57 -7.00 -11.82
N GLY A 117 -4.20 -7.55 -10.66
CA GLY A 117 -3.38 -8.74 -10.58
C GLY A 117 -1.94 -8.46 -11.00
N LEU A 118 -1.09 -9.44 -10.82
CA LEU A 118 0.29 -9.45 -11.32
C LEU A 118 0.35 -10.37 -12.55
N PRO A 119 0.36 -9.82 -13.78
CA PRO A 119 0.40 -10.66 -14.97
C PRO A 119 1.76 -11.34 -15.11
N GLU A 120 1.74 -12.60 -15.50
CA GLU A 120 2.93 -13.40 -15.78
C GLU A 120 2.86 -13.95 -17.21
N GLY A 121 3.99 -14.05 -17.88
CA GLY A 121 4.10 -14.64 -19.21
C GLY A 121 5.02 -13.88 -20.17
N ASP A 122 5.34 -14.53 -21.29
CA ASP A 122 6.09 -13.96 -22.41
C ASP A 122 5.41 -14.39 -23.74
N PRO A 123 4.80 -13.47 -24.48
CA PRO A 123 4.61 -12.06 -24.14
C PRO A 123 3.69 -11.83 -22.92
N MET A 124 3.90 -10.72 -22.19
CA MET A 124 3.06 -10.33 -21.07
C MET A 124 1.59 -10.21 -21.51
N PRO A 125 0.64 -10.86 -20.82
CA PRO A 125 -0.77 -10.74 -21.16
C PRO A 125 -1.30 -9.33 -20.83
N PRO A 126 -2.36 -8.87 -21.53
CA PRO A 126 -2.98 -7.59 -21.21
C PRO A 126 -3.62 -7.59 -19.83
N LEU A 127 -3.59 -6.44 -19.16
CA LEU A 127 -4.30 -6.27 -17.88
C LEU A 127 -5.82 -6.42 -18.08
N PRO A 128 -6.53 -6.89 -17.05
CA PRO A 128 -7.98 -7.03 -17.10
C PRO A 128 -8.69 -5.70 -17.38
N PHE A 129 -9.74 -5.75 -18.18
CA PHE A 129 -10.54 -4.56 -18.47
C PHE A 129 -11.10 -3.93 -17.19
N GLY A 130 -10.95 -2.62 -17.08
CA GLY A 130 -11.52 -1.84 -15.98
C GLY A 130 -10.76 -1.92 -14.67
N CYS A 131 -9.67 -2.68 -14.57
CA CYS A 131 -8.83 -2.73 -13.37
C CYS A 131 -8.11 -1.40 -13.12
N PHE A 132 -7.52 -1.24 -11.94
CA PHE A 132 -6.88 0.01 -11.51
C PHE A 132 -5.73 0.42 -12.42
N GLY A 133 -4.85 -0.50 -12.79
CA GLY A 133 -3.66 -0.23 -13.60
C GLY A 133 -3.92 0.29 -15.02
N VAL A 134 -5.17 0.15 -15.54
CA VAL A 134 -5.56 0.66 -16.87
C VAL A 134 -6.48 1.88 -16.80
N GLN A 135 -6.79 2.41 -15.62
CA GLN A 135 -7.62 3.60 -15.52
C GLN A 135 -6.89 4.83 -16.07
N PRO A 136 -7.60 5.76 -16.75
CA PRO A 136 -7.04 7.08 -17.02
C PRO A 136 -6.61 7.75 -15.71
N LEU A 137 -5.42 8.38 -15.70
CA LEU A 137 -4.80 8.92 -14.48
C LEU A 137 -5.72 9.89 -13.73
N GLU A 138 -6.33 10.85 -14.42
CA GLU A 138 -7.28 11.80 -13.82
C GLU A 138 -8.45 11.10 -13.12
N ARG A 139 -8.96 10.00 -13.71
CA ARG A 139 -10.03 9.21 -13.11
C ARG A 139 -9.56 8.44 -11.90
N ALA A 140 -8.36 7.89 -11.97
CA ALA A 140 -7.73 7.16 -10.89
C ALA A 140 -7.40 8.07 -9.70
N ALA A 141 -6.93 9.30 -9.97
CA ALA A 141 -6.57 10.28 -8.96
C ALA A 141 -7.80 10.91 -8.26
N ALA A 142 -8.93 11.05 -8.93
CA ALA A 142 -10.08 11.80 -8.43
C ALA A 142 -10.57 11.40 -7.01
N PRO A 143 -10.67 10.11 -6.62
CA PRO A 143 -11.03 9.75 -5.25
C PRO A 143 -9.99 10.16 -4.22
N LEU A 144 -8.69 9.99 -4.55
CA LEU A 144 -7.59 10.36 -3.67
C LEU A 144 -7.52 11.88 -3.49
N VAL A 145 -7.68 12.67 -4.55
CA VAL A 145 -7.72 14.14 -4.48
C VAL A 145 -8.84 14.63 -3.56
N ARG A 146 -10.03 14.00 -3.62
CA ARG A 146 -11.12 14.32 -2.68
C ARG A 146 -10.72 14.03 -1.25
N LEU A 147 -10.11 12.85 -0.98
CA LEU A 147 -9.64 12.47 0.34
C LEU A 147 -8.56 13.42 0.86
N VAL A 148 -7.58 13.78 0.04
CA VAL A 148 -6.51 14.73 0.39
C VAL A 148 -7.09 16.09 0.79
N ARG A 149 -8.07 16.60 0.04
CA ARG A 149 -8.75 17.87 0.35
C ARG A 149 -9.56 17.81 1.64
N GLU A 150 -10.16 16.67 1.95
CA GLU A 150 -10.93 16.44 3.18
C GLU A 150 -9.99 16.28 4.39
N TYR A 151 -9.02 15.35 4.29
CA TYR A 151 -8.15 14.95 5.38
C TYR A 151 -7.01 15.95 5.64
N ARG A 152 -6.54 16.63 4.59
CA ARG A 152 -5.43 17.61 4.60
C ARG A 152 -4.17 17.04 5.25
N PRO A 153 -3.57 16.00 4.71
CA PRO A 153 -2.36 15.41 5.28
C PRO A 153 -1.20 16.41 5.25
N HIS A 154 -0.31 16.33 6.24
CA HIS A 154 0.96 17.06 6.21
C HIS A 154 2.05 16.25 5.51
N VAL A 155 1.89 14.92 5.52
CA VAL A 155 2.78 13.97 4.86
C VAL A 155 1.94 12.97 4.10
N MET A 156 2.35 12.69 2.86
CA MET A 156 1.79 11.59 2.07
C MET A 156 2.90 10.60 1.74
N ILE A 157 2.59 9.31 1.90
CA ILE A 157 3.51 8.19 1.66
C ILE A 157 2.90 7.34 0.56
N SER A 158 3.70 6.92 -0.41
CA SER A 158 3.30 6.00 -1.47
C SER A 158 4.51 5.20 -1.94
N TYR A 159 4.36 4.45 -3.01
CA TYR A 159 5.44 3.72 -3.66
C TYR A 159 6.37 4.67 -4.44
N ASP A 160 7.56 4.18 -4.80
CA ASP A 160 8.41 4.79 -5.81
C ASP A 160 7.84 4.59 -7.23
N GLU A 161 8.51 5.14 -8.24
CA GLU A 161 8.07 5.09 -9.63
C GLU A 161 8.03 3.68 -10.24
N ILE A 162 8.75 2.72 -9.66
CA ILE A 162 8.76 1.32 -10.07
C ILE A 162 7.84 0.44 -9.20
N GLY A 163 7.20 1.03 -8.18
CA GLY A 163 6.25 0.35 -7.29
C GLY A 163 6.90 -0.52 -6.20
N GLY A 164 8.20 -0.36 -5.93
CA GLY A 164 8.99 -1.25 -5.07
C GLY A 164 9.28 -2.60 -5.75
N TYR A 165 8.33 -3.14 -6.48
CA TYR A 165 8.43 -4.15 -7.52
C TYR A 165 7.34 -3.84 -8.58
N PRO A 166 7.50 -4.30 -9.85
CA PRO A 166 6.71 -3.79 -10.98
C PRO A 166 5.26 -4.32 -11.01
N HIS A 167 4.53 -4.17 -9.90
CA HIS A 167 3.10 -4.43 -9.88
C HIS A 167 2.34 -3.26 -10.51
N PRO A 168 1.41 -3.50 -11.47
CA PRO A 168 0.68 -2.43 -12.15
C PRO A 168 -0.01 -1.46 -11.19
N ASP A 169 -0.61 -1.98 -10.11
CA ASP A 169 -1.34 -1.17 -9.13
C ASP A 169 -0.42 -0.37 -8.22
N HIS A 170 0.79 -0.87 -7.91
CA HIS A 170 1.79 -0.10 -7.16
C HIS A 170 2.28 1.09 -7.97
N ILE A 171 2.61 0.86 -9.26
CA ILE A 171 3.02 1.92 -10.19
C ILE A 171 1.89 2.94 -10.39
N MET A 172 0.64 2.48 -10.51
CA MET A 172 -0.49 3.39 -10.63
C MET A 172 -0.74 4.17 -9.32
N SER A 173 -0.58 3.54 -8.16
CA SER A 173 -0.67 4.22 -6.86
C SER A 173 0.37 5.34 -6.71
N HIS A 174 1.62 5.10 -7.15
CA HIS A 174 2.64 6.14 -7.24
C HIS A 174 2.17 7.30 -8.12
N LYS A 175 1.77 7.02 -9.37
CA LYS A 175 1.32 8.05 -10.32
C LYS A 175 0.18 8.89 -9.76
N VAL A 176 -0.81 8.25 -9.13
CA VAL A 176 -1.95 8.92 -8.52
C VAL A 176 -1.55 9.78 -7.32
N ALA A 177 -0.53 9.36 -6.57
CA ALA A 177 -0.08 10.06 -5.39
C ALA A 177 0.77 11.32 -5.71
N VAL A 178 1.41 11.37 -6.88
CA VAL A 178 2.23 12.52 -7.32
C VAL A 178 1.48 13.49 -8.24
N GLU A 179 0.27 13.10 -8.74
CA GLU A 179 -0.63 13.97 -9.53
C GLU A 179 -1.21 15.09 -8.65
#